data_e22d0681a43009c38b34c499540ba703
#
_entry.id   e22d0681a43009c38b34c499540ba703
#
_cell.length_a   1.000
_cell.length_b   1.000
_cell.length_c   1.000
_cell.angle_alpha   90.00
_cell.angle_beta   90.00
_cell.angle_gamma   90.00
#
_symmetry.space_group_name_H-M   'P 1'
#
loop_
_entity.id
_entity.type
_entity.pdbx_description
1 polymer ?
#
loop_
_entity_poly.entity_id
_entity_poly.type
_entity_poly.pdbx_seq_one_letter_code
_entity_poly.pdbx_strand_id
1 'polypeptide(L)'
;MEIILTDNGVFHRSQFESEAALEKAIIEIQAELFGKNRMYLDVKKKIGGKGSLTNIPDGYLLDLTGQKPRLYVVENELAAHDPLRHIAVQILQFSLSFEAEPRKVRNILFDALQSQDDLRLRCEKYTLSHRFRNLDHMLDYLVFETAFAALVIIDEVPDNLEKILLTRFQFGVEVLELAYYTCSDGRKYYRFEPFLADINADLREALPHDKQDEPFSQDDIDTVVVPAREDGFQDVFLKENRWYAVRIHGTMRPQIKYIAVYQVAPQSAITYVAPVSSIEPWGDTKKFVVNFAEPARKISPIPLLKHGKVKAPQNLRYTNYERLLQAKSLDDIWGQAGTKEPNDS
;
A
#
# COMPACT_ATOMS: atom_id res chain seq x y z
N MET A 1 -15.28 -12.08 -21.57
CA MET A 1 -16.34 -11.70 -20.58
C MET A 1 -16.02 -12.47 -19.31
N GLU A 2 -15.74 -11.77 -18.23
CA GLU A 2 -15.40 -12.38 -16.94
C GLU A 2 -16.69 -12.70 -16.16
N ILE A 3 -16.75 -13.87 -15.55
CA ILE A 3 -17.92 -14.38 -14.83
C ILE A 3 -17.49 -14.87 -13.45
N ILE A 4 -18.25 -14.52 -12.43
CA ILE A 4 -18.12 -15.07 -11.08
C ILE A 4 -19.30 -16.00 -10.83
N LEU A 5 -19.00 -17.26 -10.54
CA LEU A 5 -19.99 -18.27 -10.16
C LEU A 5 -19.96 -18.45 -8.64
N THR A 6 -21.11 -18.29 -7.99
CA THR A 6 -21.29 -18.49 -6.55
C THR A 6 -22.52 -19.38 -6.30
N ASP A 7 -22.68 -19.86 -5.08
CA ASP A 7 -23.88 -20.60 -4.66
C ASP A 7 -25.15 -19.75 -4.81
N ASN A 8 -25.01 -18.44 -4.88
CA ASN A 8 -26.12 -17.49 -4.96
C ASN A 8 -26.42 -17.03 -6.40
N GLY A 9 -25.69 -17.50 -7.42
CA GLY A 9 -25.96 -17.17 -8.81
C GLY A 9 -24.71 -16.88 -9.65
N VAL A 10 -24.98 -16.49 -10.89
CA VAL A 10 -23.97 -16.13 -11.89
C VAL A 10 -23.91 -14.61 -12.00
N PHE A 11 -22.74 -14.03 -11.76
CA PHE A 11 -22.49 -12.60 -11.85
C PHE A 11 -21.61 -12.30 -13.06
N HIS A 12 -22.04 -11.37 -13.88
CA HIS A 12 -21.33 -10.92 -15.07
C HIS A 12 -20.61 -9.60 -14.80
N ARG A 13 -19.39 -9.47 -15.34
CA ARG A 13 -18.64 -8.22 -15.31
C ARG A 13 -19.52 -7.10 -15.88
N SER A 14 -19.68 -6.03 -15.14
CA SER A 14 -20.47 -4.86 -15.49
C SER A 14 -19.61 -3.61 -15.35
N GLN A 15 -20.00 -2.54 -16.02
CA GLN A 15 -19.36 -1.23 -15.90
C GLN A 15 -20.17 -0.35 -14.96
N PHE A 16 -19.51 0.54 -14.24
CA PHE A 16 -20.20 1.61 -13.54
C PHE A 16 -20.83 2.57 -14.55
N GLU A 17 -22.02 3.04 -14.26
CA GLU A 17 -22.74 3.99 -15.13
C GLU A 17 -22.12 5.39 -15.14
N SER A 18 -21.38 5.74 -14.08
CA SER A 18 -20.72 7.03 -13.90
C SER A 18 -19.68 6.96 -12.78
N GLU A 19 -18.76 7.92 -12.72
CA GLU A 19 -17.86 8.12 -11.59
C GLU A 19 -18.61 8.26 -10.26
N ALA A 20 -19.75 8.96 -10.24
CA ALA A 20 -20.58 9.05 -9.05
C ALA A 20 -21.11 7.67 -8.56
N ALA A 21 -21.33 6.72 -9.48
CA ALA A 21 -21.71 5.36 -9.12
C ALA A 21 -20.52 4.58 -8.51
N LEU A 22 -19.31 4.78 -9.03
CA LEU A 22 -18.07 4.27 -8.48
C LEU A 22 -17.80 4.82 -7.08
N GLU A 23 -17.90 6.15 -6.91
CA GLU A 23 -17.74 6.82 -5.60
C GLU A 23 -18.71 6.30 -4.55
N LYS A 24 -19.98 6.13 -4.93
CA LYS A 24 -20.97 5.54 -4.04
C LYS A 24 -20.60 4.12 -3.60
N ALA A 25 -20.08 3.32 -4.52
CA ALA A 25 -19.62 1.98 -4.20
C ALA A 25 -18.41 2.01 -3.24
N ILE A 26 -17.45 2.92 -3.46
CA ILE A 26 -16.30 3.12 -2.57
C ILE A 26 -16.76 3.44 -1.14
N ILE A 27 -17.70 4.36 -0.99
CA ILE A 27 -18.25 4.74 0.33
C ILE A 27 -18.97 3.55 0.97
N GLU A 28 -19.74 2.78 0.20
CA GLU A 28 -20.49 1.61 0.67
C GLU A 28 -19.57 0.53 1.26
N ILE A 29 -18.42 0.27 0.63
CA ILE A 29 -17.50 -0.81 1.02
C ILE A 29 -16.16 -0.31 1.59
N GLN A 30 -16.09 0.95 2.04
CA GLN A 30 -14.82 1.55 2.49
C GLN A 30 -14.13 0.79 3.61
N ALA A 31 -14.89 0.13 4.49
CA ALA A 31 -14.35 -0.64 5.60
C ALA A 31 -13.58 -1.88 5.12
N GLU A 32 -14.11 -2.58 4.12
CA GLU A 32 -13.47 -3.74 3.49
C GLU A 32 -12.33 -3.31 2.58
N LEU A 33 -12.52 -2.20 1.84
CA LEU A 33 -11.57 -1.69 0.86
C LEU A 33 -10.30 -1.16 1.53
N PHE A 34 -10.43 -0.36 2.59
CA PHE A 34 -9.32 0.32 3.24
C PHE A 34 -8.92 -0.29 4.60
N GLY A 35 -9.82 -1.03 5.25
CA GLY A 35 -9.63 -1.55 6.60
C GLY A 35 -9.93 -0.53 7.71
N LYS A 36 -9.94 -1.02 8.97
CA LYS A 36 -10.47 -0.27 10.13
C LYS A 36 -9.72 1.03 10.48
N ASN A 37 -8.41 1.09 10.23
CA ASN A 37 -7.58 2.23 10.65
C ASN A 37 -7.27 3.21 9.51
N ARG A 38 -8.01 3.13 8.42
CA ARG A 38 -7.98 4.09 7.33
C ARG A 38 -9.33 4.77 7.21
N MET A 39 -9.33 6.04 6.86
CA MET A 39 -10.53 6.85 6.81
C MET A 39 -10.59 7.57 5.46
N TYR A 40 -11.61 7.26 4.68
CA TYR A 40 -11.89 7.95 3.44
C TYR A 40 -12.73 9.20 3.72
N LEU A 41 -12.23 10.36 3.28
CA LEU A 41 -12.91 11.65 3.38
C LEU A 41 -13.38 12.03 1.97
N ASP A 42 -14.67 11.87 1.70
CA ASP A 42 -15.32 12.38 0.48
C ASP A 42 -15.45 13.89 0.57
N VAL A 43 -14.42 14.62 0.14
CA VAL A 43 -14.34 16.08 0.24
C VAL A 43 -13.87 16.67 -1.07
N LYS A 44 -14.83 17.08 -1.90
CA LYS A 44 -14.59 17.74 -3.19
C LYS A 44 -14.40 19.24 -3.00
N LYS A 45 -13.25 19.67 -2.46
CA LYS A 45 -12.92 21.08 -2.29
C LYS A 45 -11.70 21.47 -3.13
N LYS A 46 -11.83 22.62 -3.76
CA LYS A 46 -10.82 23.19 -4.66
C LYS A 46 -9.51 23.50 -3.95
N ILE A 47 -8.40 22.95 -4.43
CA ILE A 47 -7.03 23.29 -4.05
C ILE A 47 -6.35 24.09 -5.17
N GLY A 48 -5.36 24.95 -4.83
CA GLY A 48 -4.69 25.86 -5.77
C GLY A 48 -5.23 27.30 -5.71
N GLY A 49 -4.38 28.30 -5.93
CA GLY A 49 -4.65 29.74 -5.78
C GLY A 49 -4.90 30.48 -7.08
N LYS A 50 -5.09 31.82 -6.99
CA LYS A 50 -5.19 32.71 -8.16
C LYS A 50 -3.88 32.66 -8.97
N GLY A 51 -3.97 32.19 -10.23
CA GLY A 51 -2.82 32.08 -11.13
C GLY A 51 -2.11 30.72 -11.12
N SER A 52 -2.50 29.78 -10.25
CA SER A 52 -2.07 28.39 -10.27
C SER A 52 -3.18 27.47 -10.83
N LEU A 53 -2.77 26.28 -11.27
CA LEU A 53 -3.71 25.22 -11.64
C LEU A 53 -4.59 24.90 -10.42
N THR A 54 -5.91 25.00 -10.61
CA THR A 54 -6.86 24.72 -9.54
C THR A 54 -7.51 23.38 -9.79
N ASN A 55 -7.37 22.47 -8.84
CA ASN A 55 -7.93 21.13 -8.93
C ASN A 55 -8.82 20.81 -7.73
N ILE A 56 -9.69 19.83 -7.93
CA ILE A 56 -10.59 19.32 -6.92
C ILE A 56 -10.34 17.81 -6.87
N PRO A 57 -9.65 17.31 -5.86
CA PRO A 57 -9.55 15.85 -5.67
C PRO A 57 -10.92 15.27 -5.30
N ASP A 58 -11.15 14.02 -5.64
CA ASP A 58 -12.38 13.32 -5.26
C ASP A 58 -12.44 13.05 -3.76
N GLY A 59 -11.29 12.91 -3.13
CA GLY A 59 -11.24 12.74 -1.70
C GLY A 59 -9.82 12.65 -1.15
N TYR A 60 -9.76 12.28 0.14
CA TYR A 60 -8.52 12.01 0.85
C TYR A 60 -8.65 10.72 1.64
N LEU A 61 -7.58 9.94 1.69
CA LEU A 61 -7.49 8.78 2.56
C LEU A 61 -6.45 9.06 3.65
N LEU A 62 -6.90 9.09 4.92
CA LEU A 62 -6.02 9.15 6.08
C LEU A 62 -5.70 7.72 6.51
N ASP A 63 -4.42 7.37 6.53
CA ASP A 63 -3.93 6.08 7.02
C ASP A 63 -3.33 6.26 8.42
N LEU A 64 -4.00 5.68 9.42
CA LEU A 64 -3.61 5.68 10.83
C LEU A 64 -3.14 4.29 11.29
N THR A 65 -2.67 3.45 10.39
CA THR A 65 -2.22 2.08 10.71
C THR A 65 -0.81 2.04 11.29
N GLY A 66 0.05 3.02 10.97
CA GLY A 66 1.44 3.11 11.42
C GLY A 66 1.65 4.02 12.63
N GLN A 67 2.90 4.11 13.10
CA GLN A 67 3.32 5.07 14.13
C GLN A 67 3.24 6.52 13.63
N LYS A 68 3.38 6.70 12.32
CA LYS A 68 3.22 7.97 11.63
C LYS A 68 1.99 7.91 10.74
N PRO A 69 1.11 8.92 10.81
CA PRO A 69 -0.06 8.97 9.94
C PRO A 69 0.39 9.29 8.51
N ARG A 70 -0.37 8.80 7.53
CA ARG A 70 -0.14 9.08 6.11
C ARG A 70 -1.38 9.66 5.47
N LEU A 71 -1.18 10.47 4.43
CA LEU A 71 -2.25 11.09 3.65
C LEU A 71 -2.09 10.71 2.19
N TYR A 72 -3.18 10.25 1.58
CA TYR A 72 -3.28 10.04 0.14
C TYR A 72 -4.33 10.98 -0.43
N VAL A 73 -3.98 11.67 -1.50
CA VAL A 73 -4.97 12.35 -2.34
C VAL A 73 -5.61 11.30 -3.24
N VAL A 74 -6.93 11.22 -3.26
CA VAL A 74 -7.67 10.18 -3.97
C VAL A 74 -8.27 10.73 -5.24
N GLU A 75 -8.13 9.95 -6.32
CA GLU A 75 -8.75 10.16 -7.62
C GLU A 75 -9.52 8.91 -8.03
N ASN A 76 -10.79 9.09 -8.37
CA ASN A 76 -11.69 8.04 -8.83
C ASN A 76 -11.94 8.20 -10.32
N GLU A 77 -11.70 7.18 -11.14
CA GLU A 77 -11.81 7.29 -12.58
C GLU A 77 -12.43 6.02 -13.18
N LEU A 78 -13.02 6.15 -14.35
CA LEU A 78 -13.52 5.04 -15.15
C LEU A 78 -12.57 4.75 -16.31
N ALA A 79 -12.28 3.49 -16.54
CA ALA A 79 -11.41 3.04 -17.64
C ALA A 79 -11.90 3.50 -19.02
N ALA A 80 -13.20 3.79 -19.16
CA ALA A 80 -13.82 4.28 -20.39
C ALA A 80 -13.44 5.72 -20.77
N HIS A 81 -12.85 6.53 -19.86
CA HIS A 81 -12.66 7.98 -20.03
C HIS A 81 -11.23 8.41 -20.42
N ASP A 82 -10.44 7.59 -21.11
CA ASP A 82 -9.01 7.83 -21.38
C ASP A 82 -8.20 8.07 -20.07
N PRO A 83 -8.21 7.09 -19.17
CA PRO A 83 -7.74 7.27 -17.81
C PRO A 83 -6.27 7.70 -17.72
N LEU A 84 -5.45 7.30 -18.67
CA LEU A 84 -4.03 7.67 -18.65
C LEU A 84 -3.83 9.20 -18.72
N ARG A 85 -4.51 9.85 -19.64
CA ARG A 85 -4.40 11.30 -19.82
C ARG A 85 -5.03 12.07 -18.65
N HIS A 86 -6.20 11.63 -18.19
CA HIS A 86 -6.90 12.27 -17.09
C HIS A 86 -6.13 12.11 -15.79
N ILE A 87 -5.89 10.90 -15.34
CA ILE A 87 -5.27 10.58 -14.05
C ILE A 87 -3.85 11.15 -13.95
N ALA A 88 -3.00 10.95 -14.96
CA ALA A 88 -1.62 11.42 -14.88
C ALA A 88 -1.53 12.96 -14.76
N VAL A 89 -2.37 13.68 -15.50
CA VAL A 89 -2.42 15.14 -15.43
C VAL A 89 -2.98 15.59 -14.08
N GLN A 90 -4.07 15.01 -13.59
CA GLN A 90 -4.68 15.37 -12.32
C GLN A 90 -3.75 15.10 -11.13
N ILE A 91 -3.12 13.93 -11.05
CA ILE A 91 -2.17 13.61 -9.99
C ILE A 91 -0.99 14.58 -9.99
N LEU A 92 -0.43 14.93 -11.16
CA LEU A 92 0.63 15.94 -11.26
C LEU A 92 0.15 17.30 -10.75
N GLN A 93 -1.03 17.71 -11.16
CA GLN A 93 -1.63 18.98 -10.74
C GLN A 93 -1.93 19.00 -9.24
N PHE A 94 -2.37 17.86 -8.65
CA PHE A 94 -2.58 17.76 -7.21
C PHE A 94 -1.26 17.88 -6.45
N SER A 95 -0.18 17.23 -6.90
CA SER A 95 1.12 17.36 -6.24
C SER A 95 1.61 18.82 -6.24
N LEU A 96 1.50 19.51 -7.38
CA LEU A 96 1.88 20.92 -7.49
C LEU A 96 1.00 21.84 -6.62
N SER A 97 -0.31 21.58 -6.58
CA SER A 97 -1.24 22.36 -5.76
C SER A 97 -1.06 22.10 -4.27
N PHE A 98 -0.73 20.86 -3.89
CA PHE A 98 -0.43 20.48 -2.53
C PHE A 98 0.84 21.19 -2.01
N GLU A 99 1.89 21.24 -2.83
CA GLU A 99 3.13 21.95 -2.51
C GLU A 99 2.94 23.47 -2.46
N ALA A 100 2.12 24.03 -3.35
CA ALA A 100 1.89 25.48 -3.43
C ALA A 100 1.01 26.02 -2.28
N GLU A 101 -0.01 25.26 -1.86
CA GLU A 101 -1.01 25.69 -0.87
C GLU A 101 -1.28 24.65 0.24
N PRO A 102 -0.25 24.18 0.94
CA PRO A 102 -0.41 23.13 1.95
C PRO A 102 -1.36 23.55 3.09
N ARG A 103 -1.37 24.84 3.47
CA ARG A 103 -2.29 25.36 4.50
C ARG A 103 -3.75 25.22 4.11
N LYS A 104 -4.07 25.32 2.82
CA LYS A 104 -5.43 25.17 2.34
C LYS A 104 -5.87 23.70 2.43
N VAL A 105 -5.00 22.76 2.06
CA VAL A 105 -5.23 21.34 2.23
C VAL A 105 -5.46 21.02 3.70
N ARG A 106 -4.60 21.51 4.59
CA ARG A 106 -4.73 21.34 6.04
C ARG A 106 -6.10 21.81 6.56
N ASN A 107 -6.57 22.97 6.11
CA ASN A 107 -7.87 23.52 6.52
C ASN A 107 -9.05 22.69 5.96
N ILE A 108 -8.94 22.18 4.73
CA ILE A 108 -9.94 21.27 4.15
C ILE A 108 -10.08 20.02 4.99
N LEU A 109 -8.97 19.40 5.39
CA LEU A 109 -8.95 18.20 6.25
C LEU A 109 -9.52 18.50 7.63
N PHE A 110 -9.13 19.63 8.24
CA PHE A 110 -9.65 20.05 9.54
C PHE A 110 -11.18 20.23 9.50
N ASP A 111 -11.69 21.00 8.54
CA ASP A 111 -13.13 21.23 8.38
C ASP A 111 -13.90 19.91 8.15
N ALA A 112 -13.34 19.01 7.33
CA ALA A 112 -13.92 17.71 7.05
C ALA A 112 -14.04 16.86 8.32
N LEU A 113 -13.00 16.82 9.14
CA LEU A 113 -13.02 16.09 10.42
C LEU A 113 -13.93 16.76 11.44
N GLN A 114 -14.01 18.11 11.48
CA GLN A 114 -14.93 18.79 12.37
C GLN A 114 -16.41 18.55 12.03
N SER A 115 -16.72 18.24 10.77
CA SER A 115 -18.08 17.93 10.32
C SER A 115 -18.48 16.47 10.56
N GLN A 116 -17.55 15.60 10.99
CA GLN A 116 -17.75 14.16 11.16
C GLN A 116 -17.18 13.69 12.50
N ASP A 117 -18.01 13.71 13.55
CA ASP A 117 -17.59 13.43 14.94
C ASP A 117 -16.89 12.07 15.10
N ASP A 118 -17.37 11.02 14.45
CA ASP A 118 -16.74 9.68 14.51
C ASP A 118 -15.29 9.71 14.00
N LEU A 119 -15.06 10.31 12.84
CA LEU A 119 -13.71 10.39 12.25
C LEU A 119 -12.80 11.30 13.08
N ARG A 120 -13.34 12.40 13.59
CA ARG A 120 -12.61 13.29 14.51
C ARG A 120 -12.15 12.56 15.77
N LEU A 121 -13.05 11.84 16.43
CA LEU A 121 -12.75 11.06 17.65
C LEU A 121 -11.69 9.97 17.38
N ARG A 122 -11.73 9.33 16.24
CA ARG A 122 -10.71 8.35 15.83
C ARG A 122 -9.34 9.00 15.67
N CYS A 123 -9.26 10.18 15.04
CA CYS A 123 -8.03 10.95 14.94
C CYS A 123 -7.51 11.39 16.30
N GLU A 124 -8.39 11.92 17.18
CA GLU A 124 -8.01 12.32 18.53
C GLU A 124 -7.51 11.12 19.35
N LYS A 125 -8.14 9.97 19.25
CA LYS A 125 -7.65 8.74 19.89
C LYS A 125 -6.27 8.32 19.37
N TYR A 126 -6.04 8.44 18.05
CA TYR A 126 -4.73 8.18 17.46
C TYR A 126 -3.67 9.15 18.03
N THR A 127 -3.96 10.45 18.13
CA THR A 127 -3.00 11.43 18.68
C THR A 127 -2.62 11.13 20.14
N LEU A 128 -3.55 10.63 20.96
CA LEU A 128 -3.26 10.26 22.35
C LEU A 128 -2.34 9.05 22.50
N SER A 129 -2.40 8.11 21.55
CA SER A 129 -1.57 6.89 21.56
C SER A 129 -0.25 7.05 20.80
N HIS A 130 -0.10 8.13 20.05
CA HIS A 130 1.08 8.41 19.24
C HIS A 130 1.58 9.83 19.56
N ARG A 131 2.83 10.13 19.49
CA ARG A 131 3.49 11.35 19.99
C ARG A 131 3.01 12.70 19.41
N PHE A 132 1.69 12.83 19.15
CA PHE A 132 1.08 14.08 18.70
C PHE A 132 0.42 14.81 19.88
N ARG A 133 0.61 16.13 19.98
CA ARG A 133 0.02 16.94 21.06
C ARG A 133 -1.50 17.01 20.96
N ASN A 134 -2.03 17.06 19.74
CA ASN A 134 -3.46 17.17 19.43
C ASN A 134 -3.68 16.94 17.93
N LEU A 135 -4.95 17.03 17.50
CA LEU A 135 -5.37 16.89 16.11
C LEU A 135 -4.67 17.90 15.18
N ASP A 136 -4.53 19.17 15.61
CA ASP A 136 -3.87 20.20 14.81
C ASP A 136 -2.42 19.84 14.49
N HIS A 137 -1.67 19.37 15.49
CA HIS A 137 -0.30 18.92 15.33
C HIS A 137 -0.17 17.72 14.39
N MET A 138 -1.12 16.78 14.44
CA MET A 138 -1.18 15.65 13.52
C MET A 138 -1.46 16.10 12.09
N LEU A 139 -2.39 17.05 11.88
CA LEU A 139 -2.70 17.59 10.56
C LEU A 139 -1.55 18.41 9.98
N ASP A 140 -0.85 19.17 10.83
CA ASP A 140 0.36 19.90 10.42
C ASP A 140 1.44 18.91 9.96
N TYR A 141 1.67 17.83 10.71
CA TYR A 141 2.60 16.77 10.33
C TYR A 141 2.23 16.15 8.97
N LEU A 142 0.96 15.75 8.79
CA LEU A 142 0.45 15.14 7.55
C LEU A 142 0.68 16.01 6.31
N VAL A 143 0.60 17.32 6.46
CA VAL A 143 0.60 18.24 5.31
C VAL A 143 1.97 18.88 5.08
N PHE A 144 2.75 19.12 6.13
CA PHE A 144 4.01 19.85 6.01
C PHE A 144 5.26 18.97 6.14
N GLU A 145 5.13 17.78 6.75
CA GLU A 145 6.28 16.93 7.05
C GLU A 145 6.28 15.60 6.29
N THR A 146 5.11 15.18 5.73
CA THR A 146 5.05 13.95 4.93
C THR A 146 5.19 14.24 3.43
N ALA A 147 5.73 13.29 2.69
CA ALA A 147 5.74 13.35 1.23
C ALA A 147 4.32 13.21 0.67
N PHE A 148 4.04 13.90 -0.44
CA PHE A 148 2.81 13.71 -1.20
C PHE A 148 2.67 12.24 -1.64
N ALA A 149 1.47 11.70 -1.49
CA ALA A 149 1.09 10.39 -2.00
C ALA A 149 -0.31 10.44 -2.63
N ALA A 150 -0.54 9.63 -3.64
CA ALA A 150 -1.81 9.53 -4.34
C ALA A 150 -2.33 8.09 -4.35
N LEU A 151 -3.66 7.96 -4.35
CA LEU A 151 -4.39 6.72 -4.56
C LEU A 151 -5.34 6.90 -5.72
N VAL A 152 -5.22 6.08 -6.75
CA VAL A 152 -6.14 5.99 -7.87
C VAL A 152 -7.06 4.81 -7.63
N ILE A 153 -8.37 5.02 -7.70
CA ILE A 153 -9.36 3.94 -7.66
C ILE A 153 -10.05 3.91 -9.01
N ILE A 154 -10.00 2.78 -9.68
CA ILE A 154 -10.49 2.62 -11.05
C ILE A 154 -11.24 1.29 -11.21
N ASP A 155 -12.26 1.27 -12.05
CA ASP A 155 -13.07 0.06 -12.28
C ASP A 155 -12.32 -1.04 -13.04
N GLU A 156 -11.40 -0.68 -13.93
CA GLU A 156 -10.53 -1.58 -14.66
C GLU A 156 -9.18 -0.90 -14.92
N VAL A 157 -8.08 -1.55 -14.55
CA VAL A 157 -6.74 -0.98 -14.73
C VAL A 157 -6.22 -1.27 -16.13
N PRO A 158 -6.10 -0.26 -17.00
CA PRO A 158 -5.48 -0.42 -18.32
C PRO A 158 -4.01 -0.83 -18.19
N ASP A 159 -3.52 -1.67 -19.10
CA ASP A 159 -2.18 -2.27 -19.05
C ASP A 159 -1.04 -1.25 -18.86
N ASN A 160 -1.18 -0.06 -19.42
CA ASN A 160 -0.15 0.97 -19.37
C ASN A 160 -0.29 1.97 -18.22
N LEU A 161 -1.48 2.09 -17.61
CA LEU A 161 -1.76 3.11 -16.60
C LEU A 161 -0.88 2.95 -15.36
N GLU A 162 -0.97 1.81 -14.71
CA GLU A 162 -0.22 1.52 -13.48
C GLU A 162 1.30 1.63 -13.73
N LYS A 163 1.78 1.12 -14.87
CA LYS A 163 3.18 1.26 -15.26
C LYS A 163 3.61 2.73 -15.30
N ILE A 164 2.85 3.60 -15.99
CA ILE A 164 3.21 5.01 -16.13
C ILE A 164 3.15 5.71 -14.78
N LEU A 165 2.10 5.48 -14.00
CA LEU A 165 1.97 6.08 -12.66
C LEU A 165 3.11 5.65 -11.73
N LEU A 166 3.47 4.38 -11.72
CA LEU A 166 4.55 3.86 -10.87
C LEU A 166 5.96 4.27 -11.32
N THR A 167 6.17 4.57 -12.60
CA THR A 167 7.52 4.81 -13.14
C THR A 167 7.84 6.28 -13.41
N ARG A 168 6.84 7.13 -13.60
CA ARG A 168 7.02 8.54 -14.01
C ARG A 168 6.88 9.52 -12.85
N PHE A 169 6.26 9.13 -11.76
CA PHE A 169 6.14 9.96 -10.57
C PHE A 169 7.23 9.62 -9.54
N GLN A 170 7.84 10.64 -8.94
CA GLN A 170 8.85 10.48 -7.90
C GLN A 170 8.23 10.21 -6.52
N PHE A 171 6.97 10.59 -6.34
CA PHE A 171 6.19 10.31 -5.14
C PHE A 171 5.42 8.99 -5.24
N GLY A 172 4.92 8.50 -4.12
CA GLY A 172 4.14 7.25 -4.08
C GLY A 172 2.78 7.40 -4.75
N VAL A 173 2.51 6.56 -5.74
CA VAL A 173 1.17 6.40 -6.32
C VAL A 173 0.76 4.95 -6.16
N GLU A 174 -0.41 4.72 -5.59
CA GLU A 174 -1.05 3.41 -5.51
C GLU A 174 -2.24 3.36 -6.46
N VAL A 175 -2.49 2.18 -7.02
CA VAL A 175 -3.63 1.95 -7.92
C VAL A 175 -4.44 0.79 -7.35
N LEU A 176 -5.74 1.00 -7.18
CA LEU A 176 -6.69 0.02 -6.68
C LEU A 176 -7.78 -0.21 -7.72
N GLU A 177 -7.93 -1.46 -8.17
CA GLU A 177 -9.02 -1.86 -9.04
C GLU A 177 -10.24 -2.24 -8.22
N LEU A 178 -11.38 -1.61 -8.51
CA LEU A 178 -12.68 -1.95 -7.95
C LEU A 178 -13.61 -2.47 -9.04
N ALA A 179 -13.56 -3.77 -9.28
CA ALA A 179 -14.37 -4.43 -10.30
C ALA A 179 -15.81 -4.64 -9.85
N TYR A 180 -16.76 -4.38 -10.75
CA TYR A 180 -18.19 -4.46 -10.51
C TYR A 180 -18.84 -5.57 -11.32
N TYR A 181 -19.72 -6.36 -10.67
CA TYR A 181 -20.44 -7.46 -11.28
C TYR A 181 -21.92 -7.40 -10.89
N THR A 182 -22.81 -7.79 -11.82
CA THR A 182 -24.24 -7.85 -11.58
C THR A 182 -24.81 -9.21 -11.95
N CYS A 183 -25.87 -9.62 -11.26
CA CYS A 183 -26.71 -10.76 -11.57
C CYS A 183 -28.02 -10.29 -12.20
N SER A 184 -28.73 -11.18 -12.89
CA SER A 184 -30.01 -10.90 -13.58
C SER A 184 -31.12 -10.40 -12.66
N ASP A 185 -31.03 -10.66 -11.36
CA ASP A 185 -31.97 -10.18 -10.34
C ASP A 185 -31.58 -8.85 -9.68
N GLY A 186 -30.51 -8.19 -10.19
CA GLY A 186 -30.05 -6.89 -9.71
C GLY A 186 -29.12 -6.94 -8.51
N ARG A 187 -28.77 -8.12 -7.99
CA ARG A 187 -27.72 -8.23 -6.96
C ARG A 187 -26.36 -7.80 -7.50
N LYS A 188 -25.56 -7.22 -6.60
CA LYS A 188 -24.26 -6.66 -6.90
C LYS A 188 -23.15 -7.47 -6.24
N TYR A 189 -22.00 -7.50 -6.88
CA TYR A 189 -20.78 -8.10 -6.35
C TYR A 189 -19.60 -7.20 -6.72
N TYR A 190 -18.73 -6.92 -5.74
CA TYR A 190 -17.50 -6.16 -5.95
C TYR A 190 -16.29 -7.08 -5.79
N ARG A 191 -15.31 -6.96 -6.69
CA ARG A 191 -14.03 -7.66 -6.58
C ARG A 191 -12.92 -6.64 -6.52
N PHE A 192 -12.11 -6.72 -5.50
CA PHE A 192 -10.96 -5.85 -5.26
C PHE A 192 -9.91 -6.59 -4.42
N GLU A 193 -8.69 -6.09 -4.46
CA GLU A 193 -7.66 -6.40 -3.47
C GLU A 193 -7.69 -5.29 -2.41
N PRO A 194 -7.84 -5.60 -1.11
CA PRO A 194 -7.84 -4.58 -0.07
C PRO A 194 -6.57 -3.75 -0.10
N PHE A 195 -6.69 -2.46 0.14
CA PHE A 195 -5.59 -1.51 0.07
C PHE A 195 -4.41 -1.94 0.95
N LEU A 196 -3.23 -2.13 0.36
CA LEU A 196 -1.99 -2.60 1.00
C LEU A 196 -2.16 -3.94 1.75
N ALA A 197 -2.94 -4.87 1.18
CA ALA A 197 -3.30 -6.13 1.85
C ALA A 197 -2.10 -7.00 2.22
N ASP A 198 -1.10 -7.10 1.37
CA ASP A 198 0.14 -7.86 1.58
C ASP A 198 0.99 -7.27 2.71
N ILE A 199 1.16 -5.94 2.75
CA ILE A 199 1.85 -5.23 3.83
C ILE A 199 1.10 -5.45 5.15
N ASN A 200 -0.21 -5.29 5.16
CA ASN A 200 -1.02 -5.51 6.35
C ASN A 200 -0.93 -6.95 6.86
N ALA A 201 -0.84 -7.93 5.95
CA ALA A 201 -0.66 -9.33 6.31
C ALA A 201 0.69 -9.54 6.99
N ASP A 202 1.79 -9.00 6.42
CA ASP A 202 3.13 -9.11 6.98
C ASP A 202 3.25 -8.42 8.35
N LEU A 203 2.63 -7.25 8.51
CA LEU A 203 2.59 -6.53 9.79
C LEU A 203 1.82 -7.30 10.88
N ARG A 204 0.70 -7.95 10.52
CA ARG A 204 -0.07 -8.77 11.47
C ARG A 204 0.65 -10.02 11.89
N GLU A 205 1.43 -10.62 10.99
CA GLU A 205 2.22 -11.82 11.25
C GLU A 205 3.54 -11.53 11.98
N ALA A 206 3.98 -10.26 12.02
CA ALA A 206 5.19 -9.87 12.71
C ALA A 206 5.02 -9.90 14.23
N LEU A 207 5.94 -10.57 14.94
CA LEU A 207 5.95 -10.64 16.40
C LEU A 207 6.37 -9.31 17.05
N PRO A 208 5.75 -8.83 18.14
CA PRO A 208 6.39 -7.85 19.00
C PRO A 208 7.61 -8.50 19.66
N HIS A 209 8.75 -7.83 19.65
CA HIS A 209 10.01 -8.38 20.20
C HIS A 209 10.00 -8.49 21.73
N ASP A 210 9.28 -7.60 22.39
CA ASP A 210 9.06 -7.64 23.84
C ASP A 210 7.73 -6.96 24.18
N LYS A 211 7.16 -7.25 25.36
CA LYS A 211 5.90 -6.61 25.83
C LYS A 211 6.03 -5.08 26.03
N GLN A 212 7.22 -4.52 25.87
CA GLN A 212 7.53 -3.09 25.99
C GLN A 212 7.91 -2.43 24.67
N ASP A 213 8.07 -3.20 23.56
CA ASP A 213 8.41 -2.65 22.26
C ASP A 213 7.16 -2.10 21.55
N GLU A 214 7.34 -0.99 20.86
CA GLU A 214 6.32 -0.44 19.98
C GLU A 214 5.94 -1.51 18.92
N PRO A 215 4.66 -1.64 18.56
CA PRO A 215 4.24 -2.63 17.57
C PRO A 215 4.91 -2.33 16.22
N PHE A 216 5.39 -3.37 15.55
CA PHE A 216 5.99 -3.28 14.21
C PHE A 216 4.98 -2.67 13.24
N SER A 217 5.36 -1.60 12.60
CA SER A 217 4.50 -0.79 11.75
C SER A 217 5.01 -0.69 10.32
N GLN A 218 4.19 -0.16 9.44
CA GLN A 218 4.58 0.10 8.05
C GLN A 218 5.80 1.02 7.94
N ASP A 219 6.00 1.92 8.90
CA ASP A 219 7.12 2.87 8.92
C ASP A 219 8.47 2.21 9.25
N ASP A 220 8.43 1.03 9.89
CA ASP A 220 9.61 0.26 10.27
C ASP A 220 10.11 -0.63 9.13
N ILE A 221 9.32 -0.80 8.08
CA ILE A 221 9.68 -1.62 6.93
C ILE A 221 10.79 -0.92 6.12
N ASP A 222 11.94 -1.56 6.03
CA ASP A 222 13.07 -1.13 5.20
C ASP A 222 13.66 -2.24 4.35
N THR A 223 13.12 -3.47 4.49
CA THR A 223 13.66 -4.67 3.87
C THR A 223 12.57 -5.48 3.17
N VAL A 224 12.87 -5.91 1.96
CA VAL A 224 12.06 -6.88 1.21
C VAL A 224 12.76 -8.23 1.16
N VAL A 225 11.98 -9.30 1.28
CA VAL A 225 12.44 -10.69 1.14
C VAL A 225 11.82 -11.29 -0.10
N VAL A 226 12.66 -11.76 -1.01
CA VAL A 226 12.22 -12.35 -2.29
C VAL A 226 12.52 -13.85 -2.34
N PRO A 227 11.58 -14.69 -2.80
CA PRO A 227 11.85 -16.11 -3.02
C PRO A 227 12.69 -16.29 -4.29
N ALA A 228 13.69 -17.17 -4.23
CA ALA A 228 14.55 -17.50 -5.35
C ALA A 228 14.77 -18.99 -5.49
N ARG A 229 14.72 -19.49 -6.71
CA ARG A 229 15.23 -20.80 -7.09
C ARG A 229 16.76 -20.73 -7.27
N GLU A 230 17.42 -21.85 -7.27
CA GLU A 230 18.90 -21.94 -7.28
C GLU A 230 19.54 -21.19 -8.46
N ASP A 231 19.04 -21.37 -9.67
CA ASP A 231 19.50 -20.69 -10.88
C ASP A 231 19.36 -19.15 -10.78
N GLY A 232 18.17 -18.65 -10.41
CA GLY A 232 17.96 -17.22 -10.20
C GLY A 232 18.82 -16.66 -9.07
N PHE A 233 19.02 -17.42 -8.00
CA PHE A 233 19.87 -17.03 -6.90
C PHE A 233 21.34 -16.90 -7.33
N GLN A 234 21.89 -17.90 -8.02
CA GLN A 234 23.29 -17.88 -8.46
C GLN A 234 23.57 -16.86 -9.57
N ASP A 235 22.71 -16.85 -10.61
CA ASP A 235 23.01 -16.10 -11.81
C ASP A 235 22.58 -14.63 -11.70
N VAL A 236 21.51 -14.32 -10.99
CA VAL A 236 20.98 -12.97 -10.88
C VAL A 236 21.36 -12.32 -9.54
N PHE A 237 20.97 -12.94 -8.42
CA PHE A 237 21.15 -12.32 -7.11
C PHE A 237 22.64 -12.17 -6.73
N LEU A 238 23.45 -13.18 -6.96
CA LEU A 238 24.88 -13.15 -6.63
C LEU A 238 25.76 -12.59 -7.73
N LYS A 239 25.59 -12.99 -9.01
CA LYS A 239 26.48 -12.57 -10.08
C LYS A 239 26.17 -11.17 -10.60
N GLU A 240 24.87 -10.85 -10.79
CA GLU A 240 24.49 -9.57 -11.37
C GLU A 240 24.26 -8.48 -10.32
N ASN A 241 24.27 -8.81 -9.02
CA ASN A 241 24.00 -7.89 -7.92
C ASN A 241 22.67 -7.13 -8.08
N ARG A 242 21.62 -7.83 -8.49
CA ARG A 242 20.27 -7.29 -8.66
C ARG A 242 19.21 -8.38 -8.57
N TRP A 243 17.95 -7.96 -8.46
CA TRP A 243 16.82 -8.87 -8.57
C TRP A 243 15.69 -8.19 -9.32
N TYR A 244 15.06 -8.87 -10.26
CA TYR A 244 14.06 -8.27 -11.15
C TYR A 244 12.71 -9.00 -11.10
N ALA A 245 11.72 -8.40 -11.76
CA ALA A 245 10.33 -8.84 -11.82
C ALA A 245 9.61 -8.81 -10.46
N VAL A 246 9.95 -7.84 -9.59
CA VAL A 246 9.39 -7.69 -8.24
C VAL A 246 8.26 -6.66 -8.25
N ARG A 247 7.14 -6.97 -7.60
CA ARG A 247 6.10 -5.99 -7.32
C ARG A 247 6.40 -5.34 -5.97
N ILE A 248 6.56 -4.03 -5.96
CA ILE A 248 6.75 -3.23 -4.74
C ILE A 248 5.78 -2.06 -4.79
N HIS A 249 5.02 -1.87 -3.72
CA HIS A 249 4.08 -0.74 -3.62
C HIS A 249 4.79 0.60 -3.80
N GLY A 250 4.11 1.53 -4.47
CA GLY A 250 4.64 2.85 -4.80
C GLY A 250 5.10 3.62 -3.57
N THR A 251 4.31 3.57 -2.50
CA THR A 251 4.59 4.22 -1.23
C THR A 251 5.68 3.54 -0.40
N MET A 252 5.97 2.26 -0.67
CA MET A 252 7.03 1.51 0.04
C MET A 252 8.40 1.69 -0.59
N ARG A 253 8.48 1.94 -1.91
CA ARG A 253 9.77 2.04 -2.64
C ARG A 253 10.79 3.00 -2.02
N PRO A 254 10.42 4.23 -1.60
CA PRO A 254 11.39 5.17 -1.04
C PRO A 254 12.03 4.74 0.28
N GLN A 255 11.39 3.84 1.03
CA GLN A 255 11.88 3.41 2.34
C GLN A 255 12.65 2.08 2.30
N ILE A 256 12.58 1.31 1.20
CA ILE A 256 13.31 0.05 1.07
C ILE A 256 14.81 0.32 0.92
N LYS A 257 15.59 -0.17 1.90
CA LYS A 257 17.04 -0.04 1.96
C LYS A 257 17.76 -1.36 1.76
N TYR A 258 17.07 -2.49 1.98
CA TYR A 258 17.67 -3.82 1.90
C TYR A 258 16.79 -4.79 1.13
N ILE A 259 17.43 -5.75 0.50
CA ILE A 259 16.80 -6.93 -0.11
C ILE A 259 17.46 -8.19 0.43
N ALA A 260 16.65 -9.13 0.90
CA ALA A 260 17.12 -10.46 1.33
C ALA A 260 16.53 -11.54 0.43
N VAL A 261 17.22 -12.67 0.30
CA VAL A 261 16.77 -13.78 -0.52
C VAL A 261 16.43 -15.00 0.32
N TYR A 262 15.19 -15.47 0.15
CA TYR A 262 14.75 -16.78 0.62
C TYR A 262 15.00 -17.81 -0.48
N GLN A 263 15.99 -18.68 -0.29
CA GLN A 263 16.21 -19.81 -1.18
C GLN A 263 15.13 -20.88 -0.93
N VAL A 264 14.39 -21.22 -1.98
CA VAL A 264 13.36 -22.29 -1.88
C VAL A 264 14.00 -23.65 -1.59
N ALA A 265 13.18 -24.69 -1.46
CA ALA A 265 13.68 -26.04 -1.24
C ALA A 265 14.77 -26.43 -2.26
N PRO A 266 15.84 -27.14 -1.84
CA PRO A 266 16.02 -27.82 -0.56
C PRO A 266 16.52 -26.94 0.58
N GLN A 267 17.06 -25.75 0.32
CA GLN A 267 17.65 -24.87 1.34
C GLN A 267 16.61 -24.35 2.34
N SER A 268 15.45 -23.90 1.85
CA SER A 268 14.31 -23.43 2.63
C SER A 268 14.68 -22.43 3.74
N ALA A 269 15.48 -21.40 3.40
CA ALA A 269 15.98 -20.43 4.36
C ALA A 269 16.30 -19.08 3.70
N ILE A 270 16.26 -18.00 4.47
CA ILE A 270 16.88 -16.73 4.09
C ILE A 270 18.37 -16.84 4.38
N THR A 271 19.22 -16.55 3.39
CA THR A 271 20.66 -16.84 3.49
C THR A 271 21.57 -15.69 3.12
N TYR A 272 21.09 -14.72 2.34
CA TYR A 272 21.84 -13.54 1.92
C TYR A 272 20.99 -12.28 1.99
N VAL A 273 21.69 -11.14 2.16
CA VAL A 273 21.10 -9.80 2.17
C VAL A 273 22.03 -8.84 1.43
N ALA A 274 21.46 -7.86 0.73
CA ALA A 274 22.18 -6.79 0.06
C ALA A 274 21.57 -5.43 0.37
N PRO A 275 22.37 -4.35 0.47
CA PRO A 275 21.87 -2.99 0.48
C PRO A 275 21.37 -2.61 -0.92
N VAL A 276 20.28 -1.84 -0.98
CA VAL A 276 19.65 -1.39 -2.23
C VAL A 276 20.23 -0.04 -2.63
N SER A 277 20.63 0.09 -3.91
CA SER A 277 21.05 1.38 -4.51
C SER A 277 19.91 2.07 -5.24
N SER A 278 19.12 1.31 -5.99
CA SER A 278 17.98 1.84 -6.73
C SER A 278 16.89 0.78 -6.95
N ILE A 279 15.66 1.27 -7.13
CA ILE A 279 14.51 0.47 -7.54
C ILE A 279 13.98 1.09 -8.82
N GLU A 280 14.14 0.40 -9.93
CA GLU A 280 13.86 0.91 -11.27
C GLU A 280 12.80 0.06 -11.96
N PRO A 281 12.02 0.62 -12.89
CA PRO A 281 11.06 -0.14 -13.68
C PRO A 281 11.72 -1.28 -14.45
N TRP A 282 11.13 -2.46 -14.48
CA TRP A 282 11.61 -3.60 -15.21
C TRP A 282 10.85 -3.79 -16.53
N GLY A 283 11.45 -3.35 -17.62
CA GLY A 283 10.87 -3.45 -18.96
C GLY A 283 9.51 -2.78 -19.06
N ASP A 284 8.62 -3.37 -19.86
CA ASP A 284 7.23 -2.92 -20.05
C ASP A 284 6.25 -3.61 -19.10
N THR A 285 6.65 -3.79 -17.84
CA THR A 285 5.86 -4.48 -16.83
C THR A 285 5.50 -3.57 -15.65
N LYS A 286 4.56 -4.02 -14.81
CA LYS A 286 4.21 -3.40 -13.51
C LYS A 286 5.20 -3.76 -12.39
N LYS A 287 6.39 -4.27 -12.76
CA LYS A 287 7.39 -4.80 -11.84
C LYS A 287 8.64 -3.94 -11.87
N PHE A 288 9.51 -4.18 -10.91
CA PHE A 288 10.73 -3.42 -10.71
C PHE A 288 11.95 -4.33 -10.73
N VAL A 289 13.10 -3.75 -11.04
CA VAL A 289 14.41 -4.29 -10.74
C VAL A 289 14.95 -3.58 -9.51
N VAL A 290 15.46 -4.36 -8.58
CA VAL A 290 16.15 -3.87 -7.37
C VAL A 290 17.64 -4.05 -7.60
N ASN A 291 18.37 -2.95 -7.73
CA ASN A 291 19.83 -2.95 -7.91
C ASN A 291 20.50 -2.84 -6.55
N PHE A 292 21.59 -3.59 -6.35
CA PHE A 292 22.31 -3.59 -5.08
C PHE A 292 23.39 -2.50 -5.07
N ALA A 293 23.61 -1.90 -3.92
CA ALA A 293 24.70 -0.93 -3.72
C ALA A 293 26.05 -1.64 -3.57
N GLU A 294 26.04 -2.87 -3.01
CA GLU A 294 27.21 -3.71 -2.78
C GLU A 294 26.83 -5.17 -3.04
N PRO A 295 27.79 -6.07 -3.30
CA PRO A 295 27.53 -7.48 -3.44
C PRO A 295 26.80 -8.06 -2.21
N ALA A 296 25.87 -8.97 -2.46
CA ALA A 296 25.11 -9.60 -1.40
C ALA A 296 26.01 -10.34 -0.41
N ARG A 297 25.81 -10.09 0.87
CA ARG A 297 26.54 -10.75 1.94
C ARG A 297 25.78 -11.94 2.52
N LYS A 298 26.48 -13.00 2.83
CA LYS A 298 25.92 -14.16 3.52
C LYS A 298 25.58 -13.81 4.96
N ILE A 299 24.43 -14.28 5.43
CA ILE A 299 24.00 -14.17 6.83
C ILE A 299 23.82 -15.56 7.43
N SER A 300 23.67 -15.65 8.75
CA SER A 300 23.24 -16.90 9.40
C SER A 300 21.92 -17.34 8.79
N PRO A 301 21.80 -18.59 8.32
CA PRO A 301 20.58 -19.05 7.70
C PRO A 301 19.37 -18.92 8.63
N ILE A 302 18.29 -18.34 8.15
CA ILE A 302 17.02 -18.18 8.86
C ILE A 302 16.04 -19.19 8.24
N PRO A 303 15.91 -20.40 8.81
CA PRO A 303 15.20 -21.50 8.18
C PRO A 303 13.66 -21.39 8.30
N LEU A 304 12.99 -21.99 7.34
CA LEU A 304 11.58 -22.36 7.46
C LEU A 304 11.48 -23.59 8.36
N LEU A 305 10.71 -23.50 9.44
CA LEU A 305 10.51 -24.62 10.36
C LEU A 305 9.48 -25.61 9.79
N LYS A 306 9.75 -26.94 9.89
CA LYS A 306 8.82 -27.99 9.40
C LYS A 306 7.41 -27.92 10.02
N HIS A 307 7.35 -27.51 11.28
CA HIS A 307 6.12 -27.37 12.04
C HIS A 307 5.92 -25.94 12.53
N GLY A 308 6.50 -24.96 11.80
CA GLY A 308 6.35 -23.55 12.06
C GLY A 308 4.98 -23.02 11.65
N LYS A 309 4.70 -21.80 12.04
CA LYS A 309 3.46 -21.08 11.71
C LYS A 309 3.53 -20.46 10.31
N VAL A 310 4.73 -20.07 9.88
CA VAL A 310 4.99 -19.43 8.60
C VAL A 310 5.06 -20.46 7.48
N LYS A 311 4.40 -20.18 6.36
CA LYS A 311 4.55 -20.94 5.12
C LYS A 311 5.72 -20.42 4.30
N ALA A 312 6.28 -21.27 3.42
CA ALA A 312 7.31 -20.87 2.49
C ALA A 312 6.87 -19.66 1.66
N PRO A 313 7.62 -18.54 1.66
CA PRO A 313 7.32 -17.38 0.86
C PRO A 313 7.19 -17.73 -0.63
N GLN A 314 6.04 -17.42 -1.23
CA GLN A 314 5.78 -17.60 -2.66
C GLN A 314 5.92 -16.27 -3.42
N ASN A 315 5.72 -15.16 -2.72
CA ASN A 315 5.82 -13.79 -3.22
C ASN A 315 6.80 -13.00 -2.36
N LEU A 316 7.06 -11.76 -2.77
CA LEU A 316 7.78 -10.80 -1.95
C LEU A 316 7.07 -10.63 -0.59
N ARG A 317 7.87 -10.53 0.47
CA ARG A 317 7.41 -10.21 1.83
C ARG A 317 8.19 -9.03 2.41
N TYR A 318 7.56 -8.32 3.34
CA TYR A 318 8.10 -7.13 3.97
C TYR A 318 8.54 -7.40 5.42
N THR A 319 9.65 -6.77 5.81
CA THR A 319 10.18 -6.81 7.18
C THR A 319 11.12 -5.62 7.38
N ASN A 320 11.85 -5.59 8.50
CA ASN A 320 12.99 -4.68 8.64
C ASN A 320 14.30 -5.45 8.84
N TYR A 321 15.38 -4.75 8.59
CA TYR A 321 16.74 -5.29 8.62
C TYR A 321 17.16 -5.80 9.99
N GLU A 322 16.86 -5.06 11.04
CA GLU A 322 17.22 -5.41 12.40
C GLU A 322 16.53 -6.72 12.84
N ARG A 323 15.20 -6.80 12.64
CA ARG A 323 14.43 -8.01 12.90
C ARG A 323 14.96 -9.21 12.10
N LEU A 324 15.30 -9.00 10.82
CA LEU A 324 15.87 -10.05 9.99
C LEU A 324 17.16 -10.61 10.59
N LEU A 325 18.07 -9.74 11.06
CA LEU A 325 19.35 -10.17 11.61
C LEU A 325 19.24 -10.86 12.98
N GLN A 326 18.22 -10.57 13.75
CA GLN A 326 17.97 -11.16 15.07
C GLN A 326 17.22 -12.49 14.99
N ALA A 327 16.53 -12.75 13.87
CA ALA A 327 15.71 -13.94 13.68
C ALA A 327 16.54 -15.23 13.61
N LYS A 328 16.05 -16.28 14.25
CA LYS A 328 16.61 -17.66 14.20
C LYS A 328 15.80 -18.56 13.26
N SER A 329 14.58 -18.16 12.91
CA SER A 329 13.67 -18.86 12.01
C SER A 329 12.72 -17.85 11.32
N LEU A 330 12.01 -18.28 10.28
CA LEU A 330 10.98 -17.45 9.65
C LEU A 330 9.85 -17.10 10.63
N ASP A 331 9.57 -17.96 11.60
CA ASP A 331 8.55 -17.72 12.62
C ASP A 331 8.91 -16.53 13.53
N ASP A 332 10.17 -16.21 13.70
CA ASP A 332 10.59 -15.02 14.46
C ASP A 332 10.33 -13.71 13.69
N ILE A 333 10.23 -13.80 12.37
CA ILE A 333 9.92 -12.65 11.52
C ILE A 333 8.40 -12.48 11.36
N TRP A 334 7.66 -13.57 11.03
CA TRP A 334 6.25 -13.54 10.64
C TRP A 334 5.36 -14.57 11.35
N GLY A 335 5.74 -15.10 12.48
CA GLY A 335 5.09 -16.25 13.13
C GLY A 335 3.94 -15.93 14.10
N GLN A 336 3.46 -14.70 14.23
CA GLN A 336 2.25 -14.42 15.00
C GLN A 336 1.02 -14.98 14.29
N ALA A 337 0.32 -15.91 14.98
CA ALA A 337 -1.05 -16.22 14.60
C ALA A 337 -1.89 -14.96 14.85
N GLY A 338 -2.56 -14.46 13.82
CA GLY A 338 -3.57 -13.44 14.01
C GLY A 338 -4.49 -13.87 15.16
N THR A 339 -4.59 -13.06 16.19
CA THR A 339 -5.65 -13.19 17.19
C THR A 339 -6.94 -13.19 16.40
N LYS A 340 -7.68 -14.31 16.40
CA LYS A 340 -9.07 -14.32 15.98
C LYS A 340 -9.73 -13.19 16.76
N GLU A 341 -10.24 -12.19 16.05
CA GLU A 341 -11.13 -11.22 16.70
C GLU A 341 -12.20 -12.03 17.47
N PRO A 342 -12.47 -11.71 18.74
CA PRO A 342 -13.60 -12.31 19.40
C PRO A 342 -14.83 -11.96 18.55
N ASN A 343 -15.55 -12.97 18.10
CA ASN A 343 -16.88 -12.82 17.53
C ASN A 343 -17.70 -12.07 18.61
N ASP A 344 -17.99 -10.81 18.36
CA ASP A 344 -19.05 -10.12 19.06
C ASP A 344 -20.36 -10.81 18.68
N SER A 345 -20.80 -11.67 19.57
CA SER A 345 -22.14 -12.28 19.58
C SER A 345 -23.18 -11.27 20.01
#